data_d552a92c1c5479a7ddbbcacb452007b2
#
_entry.id   d552a92c1c5479a7ddbbcacb452007b2
#
_cell.length_a   1.000
_cell.length_b   1.000
_cell.length_c   1.000
_cell.angle_alpha   90.00
_cell.angle_beta   90.00
_cell.angle_gamma   90.00
#
_symmetry.space_group_name_H-M   'P 1'
#
loop_
_entity.id
_entity.type
_entity.pdbx_description
1 polymer ?
#
loop_
_entity_poly.entity_id
_entity_poly.type
_entity_poly.pdbx_seq_one_letter_code
_entity_poly.pdbx_strand_id
1 'polypeptide(L)'
;VVVTGYGSQNEKEITSAVVQVTAEEFNKGPINQASQLLQGKVAGLSVYNKGGNPNSPATIRLRGLSTVGANVSPLVVVDGVVGASLDNVDPNDIESINVLKDGSAAAIYGSRGSSGVIIVTTKGGKSGELSLTYNGQLSSSSILNRIDIMDREEFIAAGGSDLGADTDWTEAVTRNAISQIHNIAASGGFNNTTFRISANIREKEGIVINTGFEQFNS
;
A
#
# COMPACT_ATOMS: atom_id res chain seq x y z
N VAL A 1 9.63 17.51 11.97
CA VAL A 1 8.45 17.58 12.87
C VAL A 1 7.65 16.31 12.68
N VAL A 2 7.42 15.58 13.75
CA VAL A 2 6.66 14.32 13.73
C VAL A 2 5.27 14.59 14.29
N VAL A 3 4.23 14.16 13.60
CA VAL A 3 2.86 14.27 14.07
C VAL A 3 2.60 13.14 15.07
N THR A 4 2.24 13.51 16.29
CA THR A 4 1.93 12.57 17.38
C THR A 4 0.52 12.82 17.89
N GLY A 5 -0.46 12.10 17.34
CA GLY A 5 -1.84 12.25 17.75
C GLY A 5 -2.45 13.61 17.41
N TYR A 6 -2.76 14.41 18.43
CA TYR A 6 -3.39 15.73 18.26
C TYR A 6 -2.36 16.89 18.23
N GLY A 7 -1.06 16.60 18.16
CA GLY A 7 -0.02 17.60 18.14
C GLY A 7 1.17 17.19 17.27
N SER A 8 2.09 18.12 17.10
CA SER A 8 3.37 17.90 16.42
C SER A 8 4.51 18.18 17.39
N GLN A 9 5.52 17.33 17.41
CA GLN A 9 6.72 17.47 18.21
C GLN A 9 7.98 17.32 17.36
N ASN A 10 9.07 17.87 17.83
CA ASN A 10 10.36 17.63 17.18
C ASN A 10 10.80 16.19 17.44
N GLU A 11 11.37 15.54 16.42
CA GLU A 11 11.84 14.15 16.51
C GLU A 11 12.76 13.90 17.70
N LYS A 12 13.58 14.89 18.04
CA LYS A 12 14.52 14.83 19.17
C LYS A 12 13.85 14.83 20.56
N GLU A 13 12.60 15.25 20.64
CA GLU A 13 11.83 15.34 21.88
C GLU A 13 10.96 14.12 22.14
N ILE A 14 10.88 13.22 21.14
CA ILE A 14 10.03 12.03 21.20
C ILE A 14 10.81 10.92 21.92
N THR A 15 10.34 10.57 23.12
CA THR A 15 10.90 9.47 23.93
C THR A 15 10.33 8.10 23.57
N SER A 16 9.29 8.05 22.74
CA SER A 16 8.63 6.82 22.30
C SER A 16 9.22 6.29 20.98
N ALA A 17 9.09 4.98 20.72
CA ALA A 17 9.58 4.35 19.49
C ALA A 17 8.68 4.73 18.28
N VAL A 18 8.85 5.95 17.77
CA VAL A 18 8.22 6.44 16.55
C VAL A 18 9.19 6.32 15.39
N VAL A 19 8.72 5.82 14.27
CA VAL A 19 9.47 5.80 13.02
C VAL A 19 8.70 6.61 12.00
N GLN A 20 9.33 7.65 11.46
CA GLN A 20 8.80 8.43 10.35
C GLN A 20 9.41 7.93 9.05
N VAL A 21 8.58 7.79 8.03
CA VAL A 21 8.99 7.52 6.65
C VAL A 21 8.42 8.65 5.79
N THR A 22 9.30 9.38 5.13
CA THR A 22 8.94 10.53 4.29
C THR A 22 8.76 10.11 2.83
N ALA A 23 8.12 10.96 2.02
CA ALA A 23 7.88 10.68 0.61
C ALA A 23 9.16 10.38 -0.19
N GLU A 24 10.31 10.91 0.23
CA GLU A 24 11.61 10.68 -0.41
C GLU A 24 12.13 9.26 -0.15
N GLU A 25 11.76 8.68 0.98
CA GLU A 25 12.18 7.35 1.42
C GLU A 25 11.22 6.25 0.96
N PHE A 26 10.08 6.58 0.38
CA PHE A 26 9.11 5.60 -0.07
C PHE A 26 9.70 4.67 -1.13
N ASN A 27 9.23 3.44 -1.13
CA ASN A 27 9.59 2.48 -2.16
C ASN A 27 9.12 3.02 -3.52
N LYS A 28 10.03 2.97 -4.50
CA LYS A 28 9.75 3.36 -5.88
C LYS A 28 9.32 2.11 -6.66
N GLY A 29 8.36 2.25 -7.55
CA GLY A 29 7.88 1.14 -8.37
C GLY A 29 6.35 1.14 -8.51
N PRO A 30 5.76 0.08 -9.05
CA PRO A 30 4.31 -0.05 -9.21
C PRO A 30 3.62 -0.30 -7.87
N ILE A 31 3.59 0.74 -7.03
CA ILE A 31 2.98 0.68 -5.70
C ILE A 31 1.50 0.97 -5.84
N ASN A 32 0.68 -0.01 -5.43
CA ASN A 32 -0.75 0.07 -5.57
C ASN A 32 -1.47 0.45 -4.28
N GLN A 33 -0.83 0.20 -3.15
CA GLN A 33 -1.42 0.44 -1.84
C GLN A 33 -0.41 1.21 -0.97
N ALA A 34 -0.90 2.16 -0.20
CA ALA A 34 -0.06 2.97 0.69
C ALA A 34 0.71 2.12 1.72
N SER A 35 0.18 0.94 2.07
CA SER A 35 0.86 -0.04 2.92
C SER A 35 2.19 -0.52 2.37
N GLN A 36 2.33 -0.65 1.05
CA GLN A 36 3.55 -1.11 0.39
C GLN A 36 4.70 -0.10 0.48
N LEU A 37 4.38 1.19 0.70
CA LEU A 37 5.38 2.23 0.94
C LEU A 37 6.22 1.95 2.18
N LEU A 38 5.64 1.26 3.16
CA LEU A 38 6.26 0.94 4.44
C LEU A 38 7.04 -0.38 4.45
N GLN A 39 6.91 -1.19 3.38
CA GLN A 39 7.51 -2.53 3.34
C GLN A 39 9.04 -2.44 3.39
N GLY A 40 9.65 -3.05 4.42
CA GLY A 40 11.10 -3.04 4.63
C GLY A 40 11.66 -1.73 5.22
N LYS A 41 10.83 -0.69 5.44
CA LYS A 41 11.27 0.61 5.97
C LYS A 41 11.14 0.71 7.49
N VAL A 42 10.25 -0.05 8.08
CA VAL A 42 9.93 0.04 9.50
C VAL A 42 10.25 -1.30 10.18
N ALA A 43 11.24 -1.31 11.07
CA ALA A 43 11.60 -2.51 11.82
C ALA A 43 10.41 -3.00 12.67
N GLY A 44 10.08 -4.29 12.57
CA GLY A 44 8.96 -4.91 13.26
C GLY A 44 7.59 -4.72 12.59
N LEU A 45 7.54 -4.04 11.43
CA LEU A 45 6.34 -3.95 10.60
C LEU A 45 6.42 -5.00 9.48
N SER A 46 5.41 -5.83 9.38
CA SER A 46 5.25 -6.81 8.30
C SER A 46 4.06 -6.41 7.42
N VAL A 47 4.28 -6.36 6.12
CA VAL A 47 3.25 -6.07 5.12
C VAL A 47 3.15 -7.29 4.20
N TYR A 48 1.99 -7.92 4.17
CA TYR A 48 1.72 -9.11 3.35
C TYR A 48 0.65 -8.82 2.32
N ASN A 49 0.97 -9.06 1.07
CA ASN A 49 -0.01 -9.09 -0.02
C ASN A 49 -0.47 -10.52 -0.24
N LYS A 50 -1.76 -10.77 -0.22
CA LYS A 50 -2.34 -12.09 -0.43
C LYS A 50 -2.49 -12.37 -1.93
N GLY A 51 -1.54 -13.10 -2.49
CA GLY A 51 -1.64 -13.67 -3.83
C GLY A 51 -1.59 -12.65 -4.98
N GLY A 52 -1.93 -13.11 -6.17
CA GLY A 52 -1.88 -12.33 -7.42
C GLY A 52 -3.13 -11.48 -7.71
N ASN A 53 -4.12 -11.42 -6.81
CA ASN A 53 -5.29 -10.58 -6.98
C ASN A 53 -4.96 -9.11 -6.64
N PRO A 54 -4.99 -8.20 -7.61
CA PRO A 54 -4.65 -6.79 -7.39
C PRO A 54 -5.59 -6.07 -6.42
N ASN A 55 -6.79 -6.61 -6.20
CA ASN A 55 -7.81 -6.03 -5.32
C ASN A 55 -7.75 -6.54 -3.87
N SER A 56 -6.82 -7.45 -3.55
CA SER A 56 -6.67 -7.95 -2.19
C SER A 56 -6.01 -6.90 -1.30
N PRO A 57 -6.63 -6.51 -0.17
CA PRO A 57 -6.02 -5.58 0.77
C PRO A 57 -4.76 -6.20 1.39
N ALA A 58 -3.73 -5.40 1.56
CA ALA A 58 -2.54 -5.83 2.26
C ALA A 58 -2.82 -6.04 3.75
N THR A 59 -2.30 -7.10 4.31
CA THR A 59 -2.36 -7.33 5.76
C THR A 59 -1.13 -6.69 6.40
N ILE A 60 -1.35 -5.75 7.31
CA ILE A 60 -0.29 -5.06 8.06
C ILE A 60 -0.27 -5.62 9.48
N ARG A 61 0.92 -5.95 9.96
CA ARG A 61 1.15 -6.38 11.35
C ARG A 61 2.34 -5.67 11.93
N LEU A 62 2.21 -5.22 13.17
CA LEU A 62 3.27 -4.57 13.92
C LEU A 62 3.65 -5.45 15.11
N ARG A 63 4.95 -5.79 15.25
CA ARG A 63 5.51 -6.61 16.33
C ARG A 63 4.93 -8.04 16.45
N GLY A 64 4.31 -8.57 15.37
CA GLY A 64 3.77 -9.92 15.35
C GLY A 64 2.35 -10.05 15.94
N LEU A 65 1.99 -11.26 16.34
CA LEU A 65 0.68 -11.56 16.92
C LEU A 65 0.72 -11.26 18.42
N SER A 66 0.08 -10.19 18.84
CA SER A 66 -0.01 -9.80 20.26
C SER A 66 -1.20 -10.43 20.98
N THR A 67 -2.22 -10.88 20.26
CA THR A 67 -3.43 -11.48 20.81
C THR A 67 -3.96 -12.62 19.94
N VAL A 68 -4.71 -13.54 20.56
CA VAL A 68 -5.47 -14.60 19.89
C VAL A 68 -6.93 -14.19 19.83
N GLY A 69 -7.48 -14.03 18.61
CA GLY A 69 -8.91 -13.75 18.41
C GLY A 69 -9.33 -12.30 18.37
N ALA A 70 -8.40 -11.33 18.53
CA ALA A 70 -8.68 -9.90 18.36
C ALA A 70 -8.08 -9.35 17.06
N ASN A 71 -8.53 -8.15 16.65
CA ASN A 71 -7.93 -7.45 15.51
C ASN A 71 -6.48 -7.04 15.84
N VAL A 72 -5.53 -7.65 15.16
CA VAL A 72 -4.07 -7.42 15.33
C VAL A 72 -3.52 -6.38 14.36
N SER A 73 -4.37 -5.77 13.54
CA SER A 73 -3.97 -4.71 12.63
C SER A 73 -3.75 -3.41 13.39
N PRO A 74 -2.71 -2.64 13.08
CA PRO A 74 -2.49 -1.32 13.66
C PRO A 74 -3.66 -0.39 13.31
N LEU A 75 -3.95 0.56 14.20
CA LEU A 75 -4.93 1.60 13.96
C LEU A 75 -4.38 2.58 12.90
N VAL A 76 -5.16 2.89 11.89
CA VAL A 76 -4.79 3.87 10.87
C VAL A 76 -5.49 5.20 11.17
N VAL A 77 -4.72 6.28 11.08
CA VAL A 77 -5.19 7.66 11.21
C VAL A 77 -4.72 8.43 9.99
N VAL A 78 -5.63 9.01 9.24
CA VAL A 78 -5.31 9.81 8.04
C VAL A 78 -5.75 11.24 8.30
N ASP A 79 -4.82 12.18 8.29
CA ASP A 79 -5.05 13.62 8.55
C ASP A 79 -5.93 13.88 9.80
N GLY A 80 -5.72 13.08 10.86
CA GLY A 80 -6.47 13.16 12.11
C GLY A 80 -7.76 12.33 12.13
N VAL A 81 -8.20 11.77 11.00
CA VAL A 81 -9.38 10.89 10.96
C VAL A 81 -9.01 9.48 11.41
N VAL A 82 -9.55 9.09 12.56
CA VAL A 82 -9.24 7.81 13.22
C VAL A 82 -10.04 6.66 12.62
N GLY A 83 -9.35 5.58 12.25
CA GLY A 83 -9.97 4.38 11.67
C GLY A 83 -10.24 4.47 10.17
N ALA A 84 -9.60 5.40 9.49
CA ALA A 84 -9.61 5.47 8.04
C ALA A 84 -8.93 4.23 7.43
N SER A 85 -9.33 3.86 6.20
CA SER A 85 -8.64 2.81 5.46
C SER A 85 -7.43 3.37 4.73
N LEU A 86 -6.30 2.69 4.86
CA LEU A 86 -5.08 3.03 4.13
C LEU A 86 -5.23 2.82 2.62
N ASP A 87 -6.13 1.92 2.21
CA ASP A 87 -6.38 1.60 0.81
C ASP A 87 -7.10 2.73 0.05
N ASN A 88 -7.76 3.64 0.80
CA ASN A 88 -8.45 4.80 0.21
C ASN A 88 -7.51 5.98 -0.05
N VAL A 89 -6.27 5.93 0.45
CA VAL A 89 -5.29 7.02 0.29
C VAL A 89 -4.38 6.70 -0.89
N ASP A 90 -4.28 7.65 -1.83
CA ASP A 90 -3.34 7.49 -2.92
C ASP A 90 -1.89 7.63 -2.43
N PRO A 91 -1.00 6.68 -2.75
CA PRO A 91 0.41 6.75 -2.40
C PRO A 91 1.10 8.05 -2.85
N ASN A 92 0.68 8.64 -3.98
CA ASN A 92 1.26 9.87 -4.52
C ASN A 92 0.86 11.11 -3.72
N ASP A 93 -0.25 11.06 -2.99
CA ASP A 93 -0.74 12.17 -2.17
C ASP A 93 -0.23 12.11 -0.72
N ILE A 94 0.53 11.08 -0.36
CA ILE A 94 1.13 10.96 0.98
C ILE A 94 2.40 11.81 1.08
N GLU A 95 2.49 12.63 2.13
CA GLU A 95 3.68 13.40 2.49
C GLU A 95 4.59 12.60 3.42
N SER A 96 4.01 12.00 4.47
CA SER A 96 4.75 11.19 5.43
C SER A 96 3.85 10.17 6.11
N ILE A 97 4.47 9.10 6.60
CA ILE A 97 3.82 8.08 7.41
C ILE A 97 4.61 7.94 8.71
N ASN A 98 3.94 8.14 9.85
CA ASN A 98 4.50 7.94 11.16
C ASN A 98 3.96 6.65 11.78
N VAL A 99 4.86 5.75 12.19
CA VAL A 99 4.49 4.48 12.82
C VAL A 99 4.83 4.52 14.29
N LEU A 100 3.79 4.55 15.13
CA LEU A 100 3.90 4.52 16.57
C LEU A 100 3.86 3.06 17.03
N LYS A 101 5.01 2.57 17.48
CA LYS A 101 5.17 1.14 17.81
C LYS A 101 4.80 0.84 19.25
N ASP A 102 4.96 1.79 20.16
CA ASP A 102 4.77 1.56 21.58
C ASP A 102 3.34 1.85 22.03
N GLY A 103 2.86 1.07 22.98
CA GLY A 103 1.56 1.29 23.60
C GLY A 103 1.43 2.66 24.28
N SER A 104 2.53 3.23 24.78
CA SER A 104 2.56 4.58 25.36
C SER A 104 2.29 5.66 24.30
N ALA A 105 2.89 5.56 23.13
CA ALA A 105 2.63 6.47 22.03
C ALA A 105 1.19 6.27 21.46
N ALA A 106 0.71 5.03 21.50
CA ALA A 106 -0.64 4.68 21.09
C ALA A 106 -1.70 4.98 22.15
N ALA A 107 -1.33 5.28 23.41
CA ALA A 107 -2.25 5.58 24.49
C ALA A 107 -3.19 6.77 24.21
N ILE A 108 -2.77 7.69 23.36
CA ILE A 108 -3.58 8.82 22.88
C ILE A 108 -4.86 8.33 22.18
N TYR A 109 -4.80 7.17 21.53
CA TYR A 109 -5.91 6.58 20.77
C TYR A 109 -6.67 5.50 21.54
N GLY A 110 -6.33 5.33 22.84
CA GLY A 110 -6.96 4.35 23.74
C GLY A 110 -6.67 2.91 23.34
N SER A 111 -7.53 1.99 23.75
CA SER A 111 -7.38 0.55 23.49
C SER A 111 -7.30 0.18 22.01
N ARG A 112 -7.84 1.00 21.12
CA ARG A 112 -7.74 0.81 19.67
C ARG A 112 -6.31 0.93 19.13
N GLY A 113 -5.44 1.65 19.86
CA GLY A 113 -4.02 1.81 19.52
C GLY A 113 -3.11 0.72 20.11
N SER A 114 -3.64 -0.29 20.79
CA SER A 114 -2.84 -1.33 21.45
C SER A 114 -1.95 -2.15 20.50
N SER A 115 -2.35 -2.33 19.25
CA SER A 115 -1.59 -3.00 18.20
C SER A 115 -0.66 -2.05 17.42
N GLY A 116 -0.48 -0.81 17.92
CA GLY A 116 0.24 0.28 17.27
C GLY A 116 -0.64 1.18 16.44
N VAL A 117 -0.10 2.31 16.03
CA VAL A 117 -0.81 3.33 15.24
C VAL A 117 0.03 3.72 14.03
N ILE A 118 -0.61 3.81 12.88
CA ILE A 118 -0.05 4.34 11.63
C ILE A 118 -0.73 5.67 11.35
N ILE A 119 0.02 6.75 11.42
CA ILE A 119 -0.48 8.10 11.14
C ILE A 119 0.02 8.49 9.75
N VAL A 120 -0.91 8.75 8.86
CA VAL A 120 -0.67 9.22 7.49
C VAL A 120 -0.96 10.70 7.44
N THR A 121 0.00 11.46 6.93
CA THR A 121 -0.17 12.87 6.61
C THR A 121 -0.15 13.03 5.10
N THR A 122 -1.20 13.64 4.54
CA THR A 122 -1.25 13.91 3.11
C THR A 122 -0.60 15.25 2.76
N LYS A 123 -0.20 15.39 1.51
CA LYS A 123 0.40 16.61 0.99
C LYS A 123 -0.59 17.77 1.02
N GLY A 124 -0.24 18.80 1.74
CA GLY A 124 -1.02 20.06 1.79
C GLY A 124 -0.73 21.01 0.61
N GLY A 125 -1.52 22.06 0.52
CA GLY A 125 -1.24 23.19 -0.35
C GLY A 125 0.01 23.96 0.10
N LYS A 126 0.78 24.49 -0.84
CA LYS A 126 1.95 25.31 -0.58
C LYS A 126 1.66 26.76 -0.94
N SER A 127 2.19 27.69 -0.14
CA SER A 127 2.15 29.13 -0.48
C SER A 127 2.98 29.39 -1.72
N GLY A 128 2.51 30.25 -2.62
CA GLY A 128 3.21 30.64 -3.83
C GLY A 128 2.38 30.48 -5.10
N GLU A 129 3.05 30.54 -6.23
CA GLU A 129 2.44 30.41 -7.55
C GLU A 129 1.81 29.04 -7.76
N LEU A 130 0.85 28.99 -8.68
CA LEU A 130 0.20 27.76 -9.09
C LEU A 130 1.24 26.76 -9.64
N SER A 131 1.34 25.62 -9.01
CA SER A 131 2.16 24.50 -9.46
C SER A 131 1.26 23.36 -9.91
N LEU A 132 1.49 22.88 -11.13
CA LEU A 132 0.82 21.72 -11.70
C LEU A 132 1.83 20.56 -11.77
N THR A 133 1.46 19.42 -11.20
CA THR A 133 2.28 18.22 -11.21
C THR A 133 1.51 17.07 -11.86
N TYR A 134 2.17 16.37 -12.77
CA TYR A 134 1.66 15.14 -13.36
C TYR A 134 2.66 14.01 -13.10
N ASN A 135 2.16 12.90 -12.56
CA ASN A 135 2.90 11.64 -12.41
C ASN A 135 2.19 10.54 -13.18
N GLY A 136 2.85 9.98 -14.17
CA GLY A 136 2.37 8.85 -14.94
C GLY A 136 3.27 7.63 -14.74
N GLN A 137 2.68 6.46 -14.55
CA GLN A 137 3.40 5.20 -14.42
C GLN A 137 2.73 4.13 -15.26
N LEU A 138 3.54 3.43 -16.06
CA LEU A 138 3.14 2.24 -16.81
C LEU A 138 3.98 1.07 -16.32
N SER A 139 3.37 -0.05 -16.02
CA SER A 139 4.07 -1.26 -15.60
C SER A 139 3.48 -2.51 -16.25
N SER A 140 4.35 -3.50 -16.48
CA SER A 140 3.96 -4.83 -16.94
C SER A 140 4.37 -5.87 -15.90
N SER A 141 3.48 -6.79 -15.60
CA SER A 141 3.69 -7.88 -14.65
C SER A 141 3.46 -9.22 -15.33
N SER A 142 4.37 -10.16 -15.10
CA SER A 142 4.26 -11.54 -15.60
C SER A 142 4.60 -12.54 -14.51
N ILE A 143 4.28 -13.80 -14.72
CA ILE A 143 4.68 -14.88 -13.83
C ILE A 143 6.21 -15.03 -13.92
N LEU A 144 6.89 -14.92 -12.77
CA LEU A 144 8.33 -15.08 -12.71
C LEU A 144 8.74 -16.55 -12.74
N ASN A 145 8.07 -17.39 -11.93
CA ASN A 145 8.33 -18.82 -11.85
C ASN A 145 7.01 -19.58 -11.96
N ARG A 146 6.97 -20.56 -12.85
CA ARG A 146 5.87 -21.51 -12.93
C ARG A 146 6.23 -22.72 -12.09
N ILE A 147 5.23 -23.36 -11.51
CA ILE A 147 5.39 -24.69 -10.91
C ILE A 147 5.61 -25.64 -12.09
N ASP A 148 6.64 -26.43 -12.01
CA ASP A 148 6.90 -27.48 -12.97
C ASP A 148 5.87 -28.60 -12.76
N ILE A 149 5.00 -28.78 -13.74
CA ILE A 149 3.96 -29.80 -13.74
C ILE A 149 4.26 -30.77 -14.88
N MET A 150 3.98 -32.05 -14.64
CA MET A 150 4.13 -33.07 -15.68
C MET A 150 3.33 -32.70 -16.93
N ASP A 151 3.98 -32.79 -18.06
CA ASP A 151 3.28 -32.75 -19.33
C ASP A 151 2.53 -34.09 -19.58
N ARG A 152 1.80 -34.19 -20.68
CA ARG A 152 1.02 -35.39 -20.99
C ARG A 152 1.88 -36.63 -21.12
N GLU A 153 3.03 -36.51 -21.76
CA GLU A 153 3.95 -37.64 -22.01
C GLU A 153 4.57 -38.15 -20.70
N GLU A 154 5.00 -37.25 -19.85
CA GLU A 154 5.53 -37.52 -18.51
C GLU A 154 4.47 -38.16 -17.61
N PHE A 155 3.22 -37.67 -17.66
CA PHE A 155 2.09 -38.22 -16.89
C PHE A 155 1.79 -39.66 -17.30
N ILE A 156 1.76 -39.94 -18.62
CA ILE A 156 1.56 -41.32 -19.13
C ILE A 156 2.73 -42.23 -18.75
N ALA A 157 3.97 -41.73 -18.88
CA ALA A 157 5.17 -42.47 -18.48
C ALA A 157 5.19 -42.83 -16.98
N ALA A 158 4.62 -41.93 -16.15
CA ALA A 158 4.44 -42.17 -14.70
C ALA A 158 3.29 -43.14 -14.35
N GLY A 159 2.61 -43.70 -15.35
CA GLY A 159 1.51 -44.66 -15.17
C GLY A 159 0.11 -44.04 -15.14
N GLY A 160 -0.01 -42.79 -15.51
CA GLY A 160 -1.30 -42.11 -15.66
C GLY A 160 -2.09 -42.60 -16.88
N SER A 161 -3.41 -42.52 -16.82
CA SER A 161 -4.29 -42.85 -17.94
C SER A 161 -4.37 -41.67 -18.93
N ASP A 162 -4.15 -41.94 -20.22
CA ASP A 162 -4.30 -40.97 -21.28
C ASP A 162 -5.79 -40.65 -21.50
N LEU A 163 -6.20 -39.45 -21.12
CA LEU A 163 -7.56 -38.91 -21.35
C LEU A 163 -7.64 -38.03 -22.60
N GLY A 164 -6.56 -37.92 -23.37
CA GLY A 164 -6.51 -37.14 -24.62
C GLY A 164 -6.40 -35.62 -24.44
N ALA A 165 -6.21 -35.12 -23.24
CA ALA A 165 -6.06 -33.71 -22.96
C ALA A 165 -4.58 -33.33 -22.77
N ASP A 166 -4.15 -32.22 -23.39
CA ASP A 166 -2.80 -31.66 -23.26
C ASP A 166 -2.91 -30.14 -23.20
N THR A 167 -3.57 -29.66 -22.16
CA THR A 167 -3.80 -28.23 -21.98
C THR A 167 -2.94 -27.70 -20.85
N ASP A 168 -2.02 -26.76 -21.14
CA ASP A 168 -1.38 -25.96 -20.11
C ASP A 168 -2.38 -24.97 -19.51
N TRP A 169 -3.01 -25.37 -18.42
CA TRP A 169 -3.98 -24.53 -17.71
C TRP A 169 -3.33 -23.28 -17.12
N THR A 170 -2.05 -23.33 -16.77
CA THR A 170 -1.37 -22.15 -16.25
C THR A 170 -1.25 -21.10 -17.34
N GLU A 171 -0.90 -21.49 -18.55
CA GLU A 171 -0.84 -20.57 -19.69
C GLU A 171 -2.24 -20.09 -20.09
N ALA A 172 -3.21 -20.98 -20.11
CA ALA A 172 -4.59 -20.67 -20.52
C ALA A 172 -5.29 -19.65 -19.60
N VAL A 173 -4.93 -19.60 -18.29
CA VAL A 173 -5.59 -18.72 -17.31
C VAL A 173 -4.75 -17.50 -16.93
N THR A 174 -3.56 -17.34 -17.47
CA THR A 174 -2.66 -16.24 -17.13
C THR A 174 -2.33 -15.38 -18.34
N ARG A 175 -1.93 -14.14 -18.06
CA ARG A 175 -1.51 -13.17 -19.07
C ARG A 175 -0.38 -12.28 -18.55
N ASN A 176 0.29 -11.58 -19.47
CA ASN A 176 1.11 -10.43 -19.12
C ASN A 176 0.16 -9.27 -18.78
N ALA A 177 0.12 -8.88 -17.53
CA ALA A 177 -0.78 -7.85 -17.03
C ALA A 177 -0.16 -6.46 -17.18
N ILE A 178 -0.93 -5.51 -17.69
CA ILE A 178 -0.54 -4.11 -17.82
C ILE A 178 -1.24 -3.30 -16.71
N SER A 179 -0.50 -2.38 -16.12
CA SER A 179 -1.04 -1.48 -15.12
C SER A 179 -0.61 -0.04 -15.41
N GLN A 180 -1.53 0.88 -15.25
CA GLN A 180 -1.29 2.31 -15.44
C GLN A 180 -1.81 3.10 -14.22
N ILE A 181 -1.03 4.10 -13.85
CA ILE A 181 -1.37 5.03 -12.77
C ILE A 181 -1.14 6.43 -13.32
N HIS A 182 -2.14 7.29 -13.22
CA HIS A 182 -2.09 8.68 -13.60
C HIS A 182 -2.52 9.54 -12.42
N ASN A 183 -1.65 10.40 -11.95
CA ASN A 183 -1.92 11.35 -10.89
C ASN A 183 -1.66 12.77 -11.41
N ILE A 184 -2.65 13.63 -11.28
CA ILE A 184 -2.55 15.06 -11.58
C ILE A 184 -2.84 15.82 -10.30
N ALA A 185 -1.98 16.77 -9.94
CA ALA A 185 -2.19 17.62 -8.78
C ALA A 185 -1.89 19.07 -9.09
N ALA A 186 -2.77 19.95 -8.64
CA ALA A 186 -2.59 21.39 -8.66
C ALA A 186 -2.49 21.91 -7.22
N SER A 187 -1.47 22.69 -6.93
CA SER A 187 -1.29 23.32 -5.62
C SER A 187 -0.85 24.77 -5.77
N GLY A 188 -1.28 25.61 -4.85
CA GLY A 188 -0.92 27.01 -4.85
C GLY A 188 -1.42 27.70 -3.59
N GLY A 189 -1.12 28.99 -3.47
CA GLY A 189 -1.58 29.77 -2.34
C GLY A 189 -1.52 31.27 -2.64
N PHE A 190 -2.47 31.97 -2.09
CA PHE A 190 -2.55 33.42 -2.15
C PHE A 190 -2.84 33.98 -0.76
N ASN A 191 -2.08 34.93 -0.33
CA ASN A 191 -2.11 35.46 1.04
C ASN A 191 -1.93 34.32 2.09
N ASN A 192 -2.90 34.13 2.98
CA ASN A 192 -2.90 33.12 4.05
C ASN A 192 -3.67 31.85 3.68
N THR A 193 -4.11 31.72 2.43
CA THR A 193 -4.89 30.55 1.98
C THR A 193 -4.05 29.71 1.03
N THR A 194 -3.92 28.42 1.33
CA THR A 194 -3.29 27.45 0.45
C THR A 194 -4.31 26.41 0.03
N PHE A 195 -4.15 25.88 -1.18
CA PHE A 195 -4.99 24.80 -1.68
C PHE A 195 -4.17 23.75 -2.38
N ARG A 196 -4.69 22.52 -2.36
CA ARG A 196 -4.24 21.41 -3.18
C ARG A 196 -5.46 20.66 -3.67
N ILE A 197 -5.47 20.36 -4.94
CA ILE A 197 -6.48 19.52 -5.59
C ILE A 197 -5.70 18.44 -6.33
N SER A 198 -6.06 17.18 -6.14
CA SER A 198 -5.48 16.05 -6.87
C SER A 198 -6.57 15.18 -7.48
N ALA A 199 -6.26 14.58 -8.61
CA ALA A 199 -7.07 13.54 -9.22
C ALA A 199 -6.17 12.38 -9.63
N ASN A 200 -6.61 11.18 -9.37
CA ASN A 200 -5.85 9.97 -9.55
C ASN A 200 -6.70 8.88 -10.21
N ILE A 201 -6.17 8.35 -11.29
CA ILE A 201 -6.74 7.22 -12.00
C ILE A 201 -5.75 6.07 -11.90
N ARG A 202 -6.21 4.94 -11.45
CA ARG A 202 -5.43 3.72 -11.30
C ARG A 202 -6.16 2.57 -11.95
N GLU A 203 -5.54 1.99 -12.95
CA GLU A 203 -6.01 0.81 -13.64
C GLU A 203 -4.94 -0.28 -13.53
N LYS A 204 -5.32 -1.42 -13.04
CA LYS A 204 -4.43 -2.55 -12.87
C LYS A 204 -5.08 -3.83 -13.35
N GLU A 205 -4.46 -4.45 -14.31
CA GLU A 205 -4.78 -5.82 -14.68
C GLU A 205 -4.12 -6.81 -13.72
N GLY A 206 -4.81 -7.91 -13.44
CA GLY A 206 -4.22 -9.06 -12.75
C GLY A 206 -3.58 -10.04 -13.72
N ILE A 207 -2.59 -10.79 -13.25
CA ILE A 207 -1.91 -11.85 -14.01
C ILE A 207 -2.90 -12.96 -14.39
N VAL A 208 -3.89 -13.22 -13.56
CA VAL A 208 -4.98 -14.14 -13.86
C VAL A 208 -6.01 -13.41 -14.74
N ILE A 209 -6.42 -14.05 -15.84
CA ILE A 209 -7.43 -13.51 -16.78
C ILE A 209 -8.71 -13.16 -16.00
N ASN A 210 -9.38 -12.09 -16.41
CA ASN A 210 -10.60 -11.55 -15.79
C ASN A 210 -10.43 -11.08 -14.33
N THR A 211 -9.21 -10.83 -13.90
CA THR A 211 -8.95 -10.11 -12.64
C THR A 211 -8.38 -8.73 -12.95
N GLY A 212 -8.83 -7.73 -12.21
CA GLY A 212 -8.38 -6.36 -12.38
C GLY A 212 -8.88 -5.47 -11.25
N PHE A 213 -8.38 -4.24 -11.23
CA PHE A 213 -8.75 -3.23 -10.26
C PHE A 213 -8.70 -1.85 -10.94
N GLU A 214 -9.77 -1.12 -10.80
CA GLU A 214 -9.87 0.26 -11.25
C GLU A 214 -10.27 1.13 -10.07
N GLN A 215 -9.61 2.26 -9.93
CA GLN A 215 -9.91 3.23 -8.87
C GLN A 215 -9.74 4.66 -9.40
N PHE A 216 -10.71 5.48 -9.08
CA PHE A 216 -10.65 6.92 -9.25
C PHE A 216 -10.75 7.59 -7.87
N ASN A 217 -9.80 8.47 -7.56
CA ASN A 217 -9.78 9.28 -6.34
C ASN A 217 -9.62 10.75 -6.71
N SER A 218 -10.29 11.62 -5.98
CA SER A 218 -10.17 13.07 -6.12
C SER A 218 -10.27 13.76 -4.76
#